data_90a2bfa5c51f35d682319b8a0fe6eeeb
#
_entry.id   90a2bfa5c51f35d682319b8a0fe6eeeb
#
_cell.length_a   1.000
_cell.length_b   1.000
_cell.length_c   1.000
_cell.angle_alpha   90.00
_cell.angle_beta   90.00
_cell.angle_gamma   90.00
#
_symmetry.space_group_name_H-M   'P 1'
#
loop_
_entity.id
_entity.type
_entity.pdbx_description
1 polymer ?
#
loop_
_entity_poly.entity_id
_entity_poly.type
_entity_poly.pdbx_seq_one_letter_code
_entity_poly.pdbx_strand_id
1 'polypeptide(L)'
;MASLACIVGGVVTTVHDPLVENGLVLFLLTFGMVFCHNTIGYLLGYSVGRMCGFSVAKKRTLSIEVGMQNAGLGTNLAMTFFVASNPMAVVPCAISCAWHSISGTILANLFAHQKE
;
A
#
# COMPACT_ATOMS: atom_id res chain seq x y z
N MET A 1 -10.81 -13.35 -0.26
CA MET A 1 -9.52 -13.56 -0.93
C MET A 1 -9.60 -13.40 -2.44
N ALA A 2 -10.52 -14.08 -3.16
CA ALA A 2 -10.65 -13.94 -4.63
C ALA A 2 -10.93 -12.49 -5.09
N SER A 3 -11.82 -11.76 -4.42
CA SER A 3 -12.15 -10.37 -4.76
C SER A 3 -10.92 -9.44 -4.67
N LEU A 4 -10.10 -9.60 -3.63
CA LEU A 4 -8.87 -8.82 -3.47
C LEU A 4 -7.87 -9.13 -4.59
N ALA A 5 -7.70 -10.41 -4.94
CA ALA A 5 -6.83 -10.82 -6.04
C ALA A 5 -7.30 -10.26 -7.39
N CYS A 6 -8.61 -10.23 -7.64
CA CYS A 6 -9.18 -9.64 -8.86
C CYS A 6 -8.96 -8.12 -8.91
N ILE A 7 -9.14 -7.41 -7.80
CA ILE A 7 -8.89 -5.96 -7.72
C ILE A 7 -7.40 -5.68 -7.97
N VAL A 8 -6.50 -6.36 -7.27
CA VAL A 8 -5.06 -6.19 -7.44
C VAL A 8 -4.62 -6.54 -8.86
N GLY A 9 -5.11 -7.67 -9.41
CA GLY A 9 -4.82 -8.07 -10.78
C GLY A 9 -5.31 -7.05 -11.81
N GLY A 10 -6.53 -6.56 -11.67
CA GLY A 10 -7.09 -5.52 -12.55
C GLY A 10 -6.29 -4.23 -12.50
N VAL A 11 -5.84 -3.80 -11.30
CA VAL A 11 -5.01 -2.60 -11.15
C VAL A 11 -3.64 -2.78 -11.80
N VAL A 12 -3.00 -3.94 -11.61
CA VAL A 12 -1.68 -4.21 -12.21
C VAL A 12 -1.75 -4.23 -13.75
N THR A 13 -2.81 -4.77 -14.34
CA THR A 13 -2.95 -4.78 -15.80
C THR A 13 -3.08 -3.37 -16.41
N THR A 14 -3.66 -2.41 -15.68
CA THR A 14 -3.80 -1.03 -16.19
C THR A 14 -2.48 -0.27 -16.31
N VAL A 15 -1.44 -0.71 -15.62
CA VAL A 15 -0.12 -0.05 -15.60
C VAL A 15 0.98 -0.86 -16.30
N HIS A 16 0.60 -1.98 -16.93
CA HIS A 16 1.56 -2.87 -17.61
C HIS A 16 2.38 -2.12 -18.66
N ASP A 17 1.72 -1.46 -19.60
CA ASP A 17 2.39 -0.78 -20.73
C ASP A 17 3.30 0.38 -20.26
N PRO A 18 2.83 1.31 -19.38
CA PRO A 18 3.69 2.33 -18.80
C PRO A 18 4.92 1.79 -18.06
N LEU A 19 4.77 0.65 -17.35
CA LEU A 19 5.88 0.02 -16.65
C LEU A 19 6.91 -0.59 -17.60
N VAL A 20 6.45 -1.23 -18.68
CA VAL A 20 7.33 -1.83 -19.68
C VAL A 20 8.09 -0.77 -20.46
N GLU A 21 7.45 0.34 -20.84
CA GLU A 21 8.06 1.42 -21.60
C GLU A 21 9.10 2.23 -20.81
N ASN A 22 8.85 2.49 -19.51
CA ASN A 22 9.71 3.31 -18.67
C ASN A 22 10.72 2.52 -17.82
N GLY A 23 10.65 1.20 -17.88
CA GLY A 23 11.67 0.29 -17.43
C GLY A 23 11.80 0.10 -15.92
N LEU A 24 12.78 -0.72 -15.59
CA LEU A 24 13.09 -1.17 -14.23
C LEU A 24 13.38 -0.03 -13.25
N VAL A 25 14.00 1.05 -13.73
CA VAL A 25 14.38 2.18 -12.86
C VAL A 25 13.15 2.87 -12.28
N LEU A 26 12.14 3.16 -13.11
CA LEU A 26 10.89 3.77 -12.64
C LEU A 26 10.19 2.86 -11.62
N PHE A 27 10.15 1.55 -11.92
CA PHE A 27 9.56 0.58 -10.98
C PHE A 27 10.28 0.59 -9.63
N LEU A 28 11.62 0.52 -9.62
CA LEU A 28 12.41 0.47 -8.39
C LEU A 28 12.27 1.76 -7.57
N LEU A 29 12.32 2.92 -8.21
CA LEU A 29 12.14 4.21 -7.53
C LEU A 29 10.73 4.32 -6.92
N THR A 30 9.70 3.99 -7.70
CA THR A 30 8.31 4.05 -7.23
C THR A 30 8.06 3.03 -6.12
N PHE A 31 8.57 1.81 -6.26
CA PHE A 31 8.48 0.80 -5.21
C PHE A 31 9.18 1.24 -3.93
N GLY A 32 10.38 1.82 -4.03
CA GLY A 32 11.11 2.37 -2.89
C GLY A 32 10.32 3.45 -2.15
N MET A 33 9.69 4.37 -2.89
CA MET A 33 8.83 5.40 -2.30
C MET A 33 7.60 4.79 -1.61
N VAL A 34 6.92 3.85 -2.26
CA VAL A 34 5.76 3.14 -1.70
C VAL A 34 6.14 2.37 -0.44
N PHE A 35 7.27 1.66 -0.48
CA PHE A 35 7.80 0.92 0.67
C PHE A 35 8.06 1.85 1.86
N CYS A 36 8.78 2.95 1.65
CA CYS A 36 9.07 3.93 2.70
C CYS A 36 7.79 4.55 3.27
N HIS A 37 6.88 4.99 2.40
CA HIS A 37 5.61 5.59 2.79
C HIS A 37 4.78 4.64 3.67
N ASN A 38 4.63 3.40 3.23
CA ASN A 38 3.88 2.38 3.94
C ASN A 38 4.54 2.04 5.31
N THR A 39 5.86 1.86 5.33
CA THR A 39 6.62 1.58 6.56
C THR A 39 6.49 2.72 7.57
N ILE A 40 6.61 3.98 7.12
CA ILE A 40 6.40 5.16 7.97
C ILE A 40 4.97 5.17 8.51
N GLY A 41 3.97 4.84 7.69
CA GLY A 41 2.58 4.71 8.12
C GLY A 41 2.39 3.70 9.25
N TYR A 42 2.99 2.51 9.14
CA TYR A 42 2.95 1.49 10.21
C TYR A 42 3.59 1.99 11.50
N LEU A 43 4.77 2.61 11.42
CA LEU A 43 5.49 3.14 12.57
C LEU A 43 4.73 4.28 13.25
N LEU A 44 4.19 5.21 12.47
CA LEU A 44 3.41 6.32 13.00
C LEU A 44 2.13 5.84 13.67
N GLY A 45 1.36 4.94 13.04
CA GLY A 45 0.15 4.38 13.62
C GLY A 45 0.42 3.69 14.96
N TYR A 46 1.47 2.87 15.02
CA TYR A 46 1.87 2.22 16.26
C TYR A 46 2.30 3.23 17.34
N SER A 47 3.11 4.22 16.96
CA SER A 47 3.64 5.24 17.86
C SER A 47 2.54 6.12 18.46
N VAL A 48 1.59 6.57 17.63
CA VAL A 48 0.42 7.34 18.09
C VAL A 48 -0.42 6.50 19.05
N GLY A 49 -0.70 5.26 18.73
CA GLY A 49 -1.43 4.36 19.62
C GLY A 49 -0.71 4.14 20.96
N ARG A 50 0.63 4.11 20.94
CA ARG A 50 1.44 4.05 22.17
C ARG A 50 1.33 5.33 23.00
N MET A 51 1.43 6.49 22.36
CA MET A 51 1.32 7.79 23.02
C MET A 51 -0.07 8.02 23.64
N CYS A 52 -1.12 7.52 22.97
CA CYS A 52 -2.50 7.57 23.48
C CYS A 52 -2.81 6.52 24.55
N GLY A 53 -1.86 5.72 24.97
CA GLY A 53 -2.07 4.69 26.02
C GLY A 53 -2.97 3.52 25.58
N PHE A 54 -3.07 3.25 24.29
CA PHE A 54 -3.89 2.16 23.78
C PHE A 54 -3.35 0.78 24.20
N SER A 55 -4.24 -0.20 24.34
CA SER A 55 -3.85 -1.59 24.55
C SER A 55 -3.00 -2.10 23.37
N VAL A 56 -2.27 -3.19 23.59
CA VAL A 56 -1.41 -3.78 22.55
C VAL A 56 -2.20 -4.08 21.28
N ALA A 57 -3.39 -4.70 21.43
CA ALA A 57 -4.26 -5.01 20.31
C ALA A 57 -4.65 -3.74 19.51
N LYS A 58 -5.09 -2.67 20.20
CA LYS A 58 -5.45 -1.41 19.53
C LYS A 58 -4.26 -0.74 18.82
N LYS A 59 -3.06 -0.79 19.41
CA LYS A 59 -1.85 -0.24 18.77
C LYS A 59 -1.51 -0.99 17.48
N ARG A 60 -1.61 -2.31 17.49
CA ARG A 60 -1.39 -3.17 16.34
C ARG A 60 -2.40 -2.88 15.23
N THR A 61 -3.69 -2.80 15.59
CA THR A 61 -4.74 -2.43 14.63
C THR A 61 -4.49 -1.06 14.02
N LEU A 62 -4.23 -0.05 14.85
CA LEU A 62 -3.98 1.31 14.36
C LEU A 62 -2.74 1.38 13.45
N SER A 63 -1.69 0.62 13.77
CA SER A 63 -0.51 0.50 12.90
C SER A 63 -0.90 0.01 11.51
N ILE A 64 -1.66 -1.07 11.43
CA ILE A 64 -2.09 -1.67 10.16
C ILE A 64 -2.99 -0.69 9.39
N GLU A 65 -3.98 -0.09 10.04
CA GLU A 65 -4.92 0.85 9.42
C GLU A 65 -4.25 2.10 8.84
N VAL A 66 -3.28 2.66 9.56
CA VAL A 66 -2.54 3.85 9.08
C VAL A 66 -1.55 3.49 7.97
N GLY A 67 -0.94 2.32 8.02
CA GLY A 67 0.00 1.87 7.00
C GLY A 67 -0.69 1.34 5.74
N MET A 68 -1.79 0.60 5.86
CA MET A 68 -2.56 0.07 4.74
C MET A 68 -3.59 1.09 4.24
N GLN A 69 -3.19 1.95 3.34
CA GLN A 69 -4.07 2.94 2.74
C GLN A 69 -4.93 2.34 1.63
N ASN A 70 -6.01 3.05 1.27
CA ASN A 70 -6.91 2.62 0.20
C ASN A 70 -6.32 2.92 -1.19
N ALA A 71 -5.34 2.12 -1.59
CA ALA A 71 -4.68 2.26 -2.88
C ALA A 71 -5.62 1.99 -4.07
N GLY A 72 -6.67 1.19 -3.89
CA GLY A 72 -7.71 0.98 -4.90
C GLY A 72 -8.51 2.26 -5.19
N LEU A 73 -8.89 3.00 -4.16
CA LEU A 73 -9.51 4.31 -4.32
C LEU A 73 -8.53 5.29 -4.98
N GLY A 74 -7.27 5.30 -4.53
CA GLY A 74 -6.21 6.11 -5.13
C GLY A 74 -6.04 5.83 -6.62
N THR A 75 -6.05 4.57 -7.02
CA THR A 75 -6.01 4.17 -8.44
C THR A 75 -7.19 4.72 -9.22
N ASN A 76 -8.40 4.58 -8.69
CA ASN A 76 -9.61 5.07 -9.37
C ASN A 76 -9.58 6.60 -9.55
N LEU A 77 -9.17 7.34 -8.53
CA LEU A 77 -8.99 8.78 -8.61
C LEU A 77 -7.90 9.18 -9.62
N ALA A 78 -6.78 8.47 -9.62
CA ALA A 78 -5.70 8.70 -10.59
C ALA A 78 -6.18 8.47 -12.04
N MET A 79 -6.92 7.40 -12.27
CA MET A 79 -7.52 7.11 -13.59
C MET A 79 -8.55 8.16 -14.01
N THR A 80 -9.35 8.66 -13.08
CA THR A 80 -10.43 9.60 -13.38
C THR A 80 -9.89 11.00 -13.68
N PHE A 81 -8.92 11.48 -12.90
CA PHE A 81 -8.54 12.89 -12.92
C PHE A 81 -7.16 13.17 -13.53
N PHE A 82 -6.27 12.19 -13.55
CA PHE A 82 -4.87 12.44 -13.90
C PHE A 82 -4.37 11.66 -15.12
N VAL A 83 -4.97 10.53 -15.47
CA VAL A 83 -4.47 9.68 -16.55
C VAL A 83 -4.43 10.39 -17.90
N ALA A 84 -5.37 11.28 -18.16
CA ALA A 84 -5.43 12.03 -19.42
C ALA A 84 -4.25 12.99 -19.60
N SER A 85 -3.71 13.55 -18.50
CA SER A 85 -2.57 14.46 -18.50
C SER A 85 -1.24 13.76 -18.18
N ASN A 86 -1.30 12.70 -17.38
CA ASN A 86 -0.14 11.91 -16.97
C ASN A 86 -0.50 10.44 -16.73
N PRO A 87 -0.32 9.57 -17.74
CA PRO A 87 -0.61 8.13 -17.61
C PRO A 87 0.18 7.45 -16.47
N MET A 88 1.34 7.99 -16.09
CA MET A 88 2.18 7.47 -15.02
C MET A 88 1.56 7.68 -13.60
N ALA A 89 0.57 8.55 -13.45
CA ALA A 89 -0.06 8.83 -12.14
C ALA A 89 -0.69 7.59 -11.49
N VAL A 90 -1.04 6.58 -12.27
CA VAL A 90 -1.65 5.33 -11.78
C VAL A 90 -0.61 4.35 -11.22
N VAL A 91 0.64 4.42 -11.68
CA VAL A 91 1.71 3.46 -11.33
C VAL A 91 1.97 3.36 -9.82
N PRO A 92 2.16 4.47 -9.08
CA PRO A 92 2.36 4.39 -7.63
C PRO A 92 1.20 3.74 -6.88
N CYS A 93 -0.03 4.04 -7.30
CA CYS A 93 -1.23 3.48 -6.68
C CYS A 93 -1.36 1.99 -6.92
N ALA A 94 -1.03 1.52 -8.13
CA ALA A 94 -1.03 0.11 -8.49
C ALA A 94 -0.01 -0.69 -7.69
N ILE A 95 1.22 -0.19 -7.59
CA ILE A 95 2.30 -0.79 -6.80
C ILE A 95 1.91 -0.81 -5.31
N SER A 96 1.32 0.29 -4.80
CA SER A 96 0.82 0.35 -3.43
C SER A 96 -0.25 -0.69 -3.16
N CYS A 97 -1.17 -0.91 -4.08
CA CYS A 97 -2.25 -1.90 -3.93
C CYS A 97 -1.70 -3.31 -3.72
N ALA A 98 -0.72 -3.71 -4.51
CA ALA A 98 -0.04 -5.00 -4.35
C ALA A 98 0.78 -5.07 -3.06
N TRP A 99 1.60 -4.04 -2.81
CA TRP A 99 2.49 -4.01 -1.65
C TRP A 99 1.75 -3.97 -0.31
N HIS A 100 0.68 -3.18 -0.19
CA HIS A 100 -0.10 -3.11 1.05
C HIS A 100 -0.68 -4.48 1.44
N SER A 101 -1.16 -5.26 0.48
CA SER A 101 -1.67 -6.60 0.74
C SER A 101 -0.58 -7.54 1.26
N ILE A 102 0.62 -7.46 0.71
CA ILE A 102 1.77 -8.28 1.13
C ILE A 102 2.27 -7.83 2.50
N SER A 103 2.61 -6.56 2.65
CA SER A 103 3.19 -6.01 3.88
C SER A 103 2.25 -6.09 5.08
N GLY A 104 0.97 -5.80 4.86
CA GLY A 104 -0.06 -5.92 5.90
C GLY A 104 -0.23 -7.36 6.38
N THR A 105 -0.20 -8.33 5.46
CA THR A 105 -0.26 -9.76 5.81
C THR A 105 0.97 -10.18 6.62
N ILE A 106 2.17 -9.76 6.21
CA ILE A 106 3.42 -10.03 6.95
C ILE A 106 3.32 -9.45 8.36
N LEU A 107 2.95 -8.17 8.48
CA LEU A 107 2.86 -7.49 9.76
C LEU A 107 1.80 -8.11 10.68
N ALA A 108 0.63 -8.46 10.15
CA ALA A 108 -0.43 -9.14 10.89
C ALA A 108 0.04 -10.51 11.44
N ASN A 109 0.76 -11.29 10.63
CA ASN A 109 1.34 -12.56 11.06
C ASN A 109 2.40 -12.36 12.16
N LEU A 110 3.27 -11.37 12.02
CA LEU A 110 4.27 -11.04 13.04
C LEU A 110 3.59 -10.68 14.37
N PHE A 111 2.54 -9.87 14.33
CA PHE A 111 1.78 -9.51 15.52
C PHE A 111 1.04 -10.70 16.13
N ALA A 112 0.53 -11.63 15.33
CA ALA A 112 -0.15 -12.83 15.81
C ALA A 112 0.77 -13.79 16.59
N HIS A 113 2.06 -13.84 16.23
CA HIS A 113 3.06 -14.69 16.89
C HIS A 113 3.69 -14.05 18.14
N GLN A 114 3.52 -12.75 18.35
CA GLN A 114 3.99 -12.06 19.55
C GLN A 114 2.95 -12.24 20.68
N LYS A 115 3.34 -12.97 21.71
CA LYS A 115 2.54 -13.04 22.96
C LYS A 115 2.40 -11.65 23.58
N GLU A 116 1.24 -11.37 24.15
CA GLU A 116 0.99 -10.16 24.93
C GLU A 116 1.82 -10.13 26.21
#